data_5a2e720907cf46e3e1d74cf3e27035e2
#
_entry.id   5a2e720907cf46e3e1d74cf3e27035e2
#
_cell.length_a   1.000
_cell.length_b   1.000
_cell.length_c   1.000
_cell.angle_alpha   90.00
_cell.angle_beta   90.00
_cell.angle_gamma   90.00
#
_symmetry.space_group_name_H-M   'P 1'
#
loop_
_entity.id
_entity.type
_entity.pdbx_description
1 polymer ?
#
loop_
_entity_poly.entity_id
_entity_poly.type
_entity_poly.pdbx_seq_one_letter_code
_entity_poly.pdbx_strand_id
1 'polypeptide(L)'
;PSQLSGGQRQRVALARALAVNPRVLLLDEPFGALDARVRKELRRWLRQLHDELHVTSIFVTHDQDEALTMSDRIAVINEGRLVQVADSEGLYNRPANRFVASFVGESNMFPCRVDEAGDGLARVTIADATRGQARLSGQAKGDPGWLFVRPEHIDIDAPAAATGGRNTLSGEVETALFLGEMSRYTVRCGPVSVAVKRQNQGRNRFPAGSAVTLTWDPENCVVLD
;
A
#
# COMPACT_ATOMS: atom_id res chain seq x y z
N PRO A 1 -34.29 17.84 -10.94
CA PRO A 1 -32.99 17.12 -10.96
C PRO A 1 -31.81 18.03 -11.30
N SER A 2 -31.99 19.04 -12.19
CA SER A 2 -30.95 19.97 -12.66
C SER A 2 -30.43 20.93 -11.58
N GLN A 3 -31.16 21.15 -10.50
CA GLN A 3 -30.83 22.05 -9.39
C GLN A 3 -30.02 21.36 -8.27
N LEU A 4 -29.87 20.04 -8.33
CA LEU A 4 -29.13 19.28 -7.31
C LEU A 4 -27.63 19.31 -7.58
N SER A 5 -26.82 19.44 -6.52
CA SER A 5 -25.37 19.25 -6.60
C SER A 5 -25.03 17.78 -6.99
N GLY A 6 -23.79 17.52 -7.43
CA GLY A 6 -23.33 16.16 -7.76
C GLY A 6 -23.57 15.18 -6.61
N GLY A 7 -23.18 15.54 -5.38
CA GLY A 7 -23.40 14.72 -4.20
C GLY A 7 -24.86 14.50 -3.84
N GLN A 8 -25.71 15.51 -4.05
CA GLN A 8 -27.15 15.36 -3.84
C GLN A 8 -27.77 14.39 -4.85
N ARG A 9 -27.38 14.48 -6.13
CA ARG A 9 -27.84 13.53 -7.17
C ARG A 9 -27.45 12.11 -6.81
N GLN A 10 -26.21 11.90 -6.33
CA GLN A 10 -25.71 10.58 -5.93
C GLN A 10 -26.50 10.00 -4.75
N ARG A 11 -26.78 10.82 -3.71
CA ARG A 11 -27.64 10.40 -2.57
C ARG A 11 -29.04 10.03 -3.00
N VAL A 12 -29.64 10.80 -3.92
CA VAL A 12 -30.97 10.48 -4.47
C VAL A 12 -30.94 9.19 -5.27
N ALA A 13 -29.91 8.95 -6.09
CA ALA A 13 -29.77 7.69 -6.84
C ALA A 13 -29.64 6.49 -5.90
N LEU A 14 -28.85 6.62 -4.84
CA LEU A 14 -28.69 5.57 -3.83
C LEU A 14 -29.97 5.34 -3.02
N ALA A 15 -30.64 6.40 -2.58
CA ALA A 15 -31.93 6.28 -1.90
C ALA A 15 -32.98 5.57 -2.77
N ARG A 16 -33.01 5.84 -4.07
CA ARG A 16 -33.87 5.16 -5.03
C ARG A 16 -33.52 3.66 -5.14
N ALA A 17 -32.23 3.31 -5.17
CA ALA A 17 -31.80 1.92 -5.23
C ALA A 17 -32.17 1.14 -3.95
N LEU A 18 -32.13 1.80 -2.79
CA LEU A 18 -32.48 1.21 -1.49
C LEU A 18 -33.99 1.13 -1.23
N ALA A 19 -34.78 1.99 -1.87
CA ALA A 19 -36.24 2.06 -1.64
C ALA A 19 -37.00 0.75 -1.96
N VAL A 20 -36.42 -0.11 -2.78
CA VAL A 20 -36.95 -1.43 -3.13
C VAL A 20 -36.51 -2.54 -2.17
N ASN A 21 -35.80 -2.20 -1.09
CA ASN A 21 -35.24 -3.12 -0.10
C ASN A 21 -34.41 -4.27 -0.74
N PRO A 22 -33.35 -3.97 -1.48
CA PRO A 22 -32.58 -4.97 -2.23
C PRO A 22 -31.78 -5.87 -1.29
N ARG A 23 -31.59 -7.12 -1.66
CA ARG A 23 -30.66 -8.05 -0.98
C ARG A 23 -29.20 -7.79 -1.35
N VAL A 24 -28.97 -7.26 -2.55
CA VAL A 24 -27.64 -6.94 -3.08
C VAL A 24 -27.68 -5.56 -3.72
N LEU A 25 -26.72 -4.71 -3.40
CA LEU A 25 -26.52 -3.38 -3.97
C LEU A 25 -25.28 -3.37 -4.86
N LEU A 26 -25.47 -3.01 -6.13
CA LEU A 26 -24.36 -2.87 -7.09
C LEU A 26 -24.12 -1.39 -7.36
N LEU A 27 -22.89 -0.95 -7.16
CA LEU A 27 -22.46 0.43 -7.32
C LEU A 27 -21.28 0.49 -8.28
N ASP A 28 -21.43 1.23 -9.36
CA ASP A 28 -20.38 1.46 -10.34
C ASP A 28 -19.84 2.88 -10.18
N GLU A 29 -18.57 3.02 -9.79
CA GLU A 29 -17.88 4.29 -9.51
C GLU A 29 -18.71 5.30 -8.69
N PRO A 30 -19.22 4.94 -7.51
CA PRO A 30 -20.21 5.74 -6.80
C PRO A 30 -19.69 7.11 -6.34
N PHE A 31 -18.38 7.36 -6.38
CA PHE A 31 -17.76 8.59 -5.88
C PHE A 31 -16.99 9.37 -6.94
N GLY A 32 -16.92 8.91 -8.20
CA GLY A 32 -16.04 9.41 -9.24
C GLY A 32 -16.21 10.90 -9.61
N ALA A 33 -17.42 11.43 -9.53
CA ALA A 33 -17.72 12.81 -9.95
C ALA A 33 -17.81 13.84 -8.80
N LEU A 34 -17.25 13.52 -7.62
CA LEU A 34 -17.40 14.31 -6.40
C LEU A 34 -16.09 15.02 -6.00
N ASP A 35 -16.20 16.22 -5.43
CA ASP A 35 -15.07 16.85 -4.76
C ASP A 35 -14.64 16.08 -3.50
N ALA A 36 -13.40 16.29 -3.05
CA ALA A 36 -12.78 15.49 -1.97
C ALA A 36 -13.58 15.55 -0.65
N ARG A 37 -14.20 16.68 -0.31
CA ARG A 37 -14.97 16.84 0.92
C ARG A 37 -16.28 16.05 0.85
N VAL A 38 -17.04 16.23 -0.21
CA VAL A 38 -18.31 15.52 -0.44
C VAL A 38 -18.07 14.02 -0.55
N ARG A 39 -16.99 13.60 -1.22
CA ARG A 39 -16.58 12.21 -1.32
C ARG A 39 -16.36 11.58 0.06
N LYS A 40 -15.59 12.25 0.94
CA LYS A 40 -15.32 11.77 2.30
C LYS A 40 -16.59 11.66 3.16
N GLU A 41 -17.52 12.62 3.04
CA GLU A 41 -18.80 12.61 3.74
C GLU A 41 -19.69 11.45 3.24
N LEU A 42 -19.77 11.25 1.92
CA LEU A 42 -20.59 10.21 1.31
C LEU A 42 -20.06 8.80 1.61
N ARG A 43 -18.73 8.59 1.61
CA ARG A 43 -18.10 7.32 2.02
C ARG A 43 -18.50 6.96 3.45
N ARG A 44 -18.36 7.92 4.40
CA ARG A 44 -18.74 7.68 5.80
C ARG A 44 -20.21 7.33 5.94
N TRP A 45 -21.07 8.06 5.25
CA TRP A 45 -22.49 7.82 5.29
C TRP A 45 -22.86 6.45 4.68
N LEU A 46 -22.26 6.09 3.55
CA LEU A 46 -22.50 4.79 2.93
C LEU A 46 -22.02 3.63 3.82
N ARG A 47 -20.89 3.77 4.50
CA ARG A 47 -20.41 2.76 5.45
C ARG A 47 -21.38 2.60 6.63
N GLN A 48 -21.86 3.70 7.22
CA GLN A 48 -22.87 3.66 8.28
C GLN A 48 -24.14 2.98 7.81
N LEU A 49 -24.63 3.31 6.63
CA LEU A 49 -25.81 2.70 6.04
C LEU A 49 -25.63 1.18 5.82
N HIS A 50 -24.46 0.77 5.37
CA HIS A 50 -24.13 -0.65 5.23
C HIS A 50 -24.18 -1.38 6.57
N ASP A 51 -23.59 -0.80 7.61
CA ASP A 51 -23.57 -1.35 8.97
C ASP A 51 -24.99 -1.44 9.57
N GLU A 52 -25.89 -0.48 9.25
CA GLU A 52 -27.26 -0.46 9.72
C GLU A 52 -28.20 -1.43 8.98
N LEU A 53 -28.07 -1.51 7.66
CA LEU A 53 -29.00 -2.27 6.83
C LEU A 53 -28.54 -3.71 6.55
N HIS A 54 -27.28 -4.04 6.79
CA HIS A 54 -26.68 -5.36 6.52
C HIS A 54 -26.91 -5.86 5.08
N VAL A 55 -26.94 -4.93 4.11
CA VAL A 55 -27.10 -5.22 2.69
C VAL A 55 -25.76 -5.60 2.08
N THR A 56 -25.68 -6.73 1.41
CA THR A 56 -24.48 -7.08 0.64
C THR A 56 -24.26 -6.05 -0.47
N SER A 57 -23.12 -5.37 -0.45
CA SER A 57 -22.80 -4.35 -1.43
C SER A 57 -21.57 -4.76 -2.24
N ILE A 58 -21.64 -4.62 -3.56
CA ILE A 58 -20.52 -4.77 -4.46
C ILE A 58 -20.33 -3.43 -5.15
N PHE A 59 -19.15 -2.82 -5.00
CA PHE A 59 -18.85 -1.58 -5.72
C PHE A 59 -17.58 -1.70 -6.53
N VAL A 60 -17.60 -1.11 -7.70
CA VAL A 60 -16.47 -1.01 -8.62
C VAL A 60 -15.87 0.38 -8.45
N THR A 61 -14.58 0.47 -8.26
CA THR A 61 -13.84 1.73 -8.17
C THR A 61 -12.42 1.57 -8.69
N HIS A 62 -11.85 2.63 -9.20
CA HIS A 62 -10.41 2.74 -9.47
C HIS A 62 -9.65 3.48 -8.36
N ASP A 63 -10.35 3.97 -7.34
CA ASP A 63 -9.75 4.66 -6.18
C ASP A 63 -9.39 3.64 -5.11
N GLN A 64 -8.08 3.49 -4.85
CA GLN A 64 -7.55 2.53 -3.88
C GLN A 64 -7.97 2.85 -2.46
N ASP A 65 -8.03 4.14 -2.08
CA ASP A 65 -8.45 4.56 -0.75
C ASP A 65 -9.91 4.17 -0.49
N GLU A 66 -10.75 4.22 -1.52
CA GLU A 66 -12.13 3.76 -1.43
C GLU A 66 -12.19 2.26 -1.17
N ALA A 67 -11.49 1.48 -1.97
CA ALA A 67 -11.46 0.03 -1.81
C ALA A 67 -10.93 -0.37 -0.42
N LEU A 68 -9.79 0.19 0.01
CA LEU A 68 -9.15 -0.16 1.27
C LEU A 68 -9.95 0.25 2.52
N THR A 69 -10.71 1.36 2.46
CA THR A 69 -11.41 1.90 3.64
C THR A 69 -12.85 1.43 3.79
N MET A 70 -13.47 0.93 2.71
CA MET A 70 -14.90 0.63 2.70
C MET A 70 -15.24 -0.85 2.58
N SER A 71 -14.32 -1.68 2.07
CA SER A 71 -14.63 -3.06 1.75
C SER A 71 -14.15 -4.03 2.82
N ASP A 72 -14.95 -5.05 3.11
CA ASP A 72 -14.54 -6.20 3.91
C ASP A 72 -13.65 -7.14 3.08
N ARG A 73 -13.89 -7.19 1.76
CA ARG A 73 -13.07 -7.94 0.79
C ARG A 73 -12.89 -7.14 -0.49
N ILE A 74 -11.68 -7.18 -1.02
CA ILE A 74 -11.31 -6.47 -2.25
C ILE A 74 -10.86 -7.49 -3.29
N ALA A 75 -11.42 -7.37 -4.49
CA ALA A 75 -11.02 -8.14 -5.66
C ALA A 75 -10.24 -7.24 -6.63
N VAL A 76 -8.97 -7.54 -6.87
CA VAL A 76 -8.16 -6.85 -7.87
C VAL A 76 -8.29 -7.55 -9.20
N ILE A 77 -8.71 -6.80 -10.22
CA ILE A 77 -8.87 -7.27 -11.59
C ILE A 77 -7.84 -6.58 -12.48
N ASN A 78 -7.12 -7.34 -13.27
CA ASN A 78 -6.21 -6.82 -14.29
C ASN A 78 -6.43 -7.55 -15.62
N GLU A 79 -6.56 -6.80 -16.71
CA GLU A 79 -6.78 -7.35 -18.05
C GLU A 79 -7.92 -8.39 -18.11
N GLY A 80 -9.01 -8.11 -17.41
CA GLY A 80 -10.18 -8.99 -17.33
C GLY A 80 -10.01 -10.25 -16.48
N ARG A 81 -8.89 -10.39 -15.78
CA ARG A 81 -8.60 -11.54 -14.90
C ARG A 81 -8.62 -11.14 -13.45
N LEU A 82 -9.19 -11.99 -12.61
CA LEU A 82 -9.10 -11.86 -11.15
C LEU A 82 -7.68 -12.21 -10.71
N VAL A 83 -6.96 -11.23 -10.14
CA VAL A 83 -5.56 -11.39 -9.73
C VAL A 83 -5.43 -11.78 -8.26
N GLN A 84 -6.17 -11.11 -7.38
CA GLN A 84 -6.17 -11.39 -5.94
C GLN A 84 -7.50 -11.00 -5.31
N VAL A 85 -7.94 -11.75 -4.30
CA VAL A 85 -9.05 -11.39 -3.42
C VAL A 85 -8.57 -11.50 -1.98
N ALA A 86 -8.62 -10.39 -1.23
CA ALA A 86 -8.20 -10.35 0.17
C ALA A 86 -8.99 -9.27 0.93
N ASP A 87 -8.82 -9.20 2.24
CA ASP A 87 -9.13 -8.00 3.02
C ASP A 87 -8.11 -6.89 2.74
N SER A 88 -8.36 -5.71 3.26
CA SER A 88 -7.52 -4.53 3.03
C SER A 88 -6.07 -4.75 3.48
N GLU A 89 -5.88 -5.33 4.66
CA GLU A 89 -4.56 -5.59 5.22
C GLU A 89 -3.80 -6.65 4.43
N GLY A 90 -4.46 -7.75 4.08
CA GLY A 90 -3.89 -8.83 3.27
C GLY A 90 -3.49 -8.36 1.88
N LEU A 91 -4.34 -7.53 1.23
CA LEU A 91 -4.03 -6.98 -0.07
C LEU A 91 -2.83 -6.02 -0.04
N TYR A 92 -2.74 -5.19 1.01
CA TYR A 92 -1.71 -4.17 1.16
C TYR A 92 -0.36 -4.77 1.56
N ASN A 93 -0.34 -5.66 2.56
CA ASN A 93 0.88 -6.20 3.15
C ASN A 93 1.35 -7.52 2.53
N ARG A 94 0.46 -8.23 1.81
CA ARG A 94 0.73 -9.53 1.19
C ARG A 94 0.22 -9.56 -0.26
N PRO A 95 0.74 -8.67 -1.13
CA PRO A 95 0.36 -8.67 -2.53
C PRO A 95 0.78 -9.98 -3.19
N ALA A 96 -0.09 -10.52 -4.04
CA ALA A 96 0.16 -11.79 -4.71
C ALA A 96 1.27 -11.70 -5.77
N ASN A 97 1.51 -10.53 -6.33
CA ASN A 97 2.53 -10.28 -7.35
C ASN A 97 2.90 -8.79 -7.41
N ARG A 98 3.87 -8.46 -8.28
CA ARG A 98 4.34 -7.09 -8.49
C ARG A 98 3.25 -6.12 -8.96
N PHE A 99 2.32 -6.59 -9.78
CA PHE A 99 1.22 -5.75 -10.24
C PHE A 99 0.38 -5.26 -9.04
N VAL A 100 -0.08 -6.18 -8.20
CA VAL A 100 -0.85 -5.81 -7.01
C VAL A 100 -0.04 -4.92 -6.07
N ALA A 101 1.23 -5.25 -5.85
CA ALA A 101 2.13 -4.47 -4.99
C ALA A 101 2.28 -3.02 -5.44
N SER A 102 2.40 -2.78 -6.76
CA SER A 102 2.51 -1.43 -7.34
C SER A 102 1.16 -0.74 -7.51
N PHE A 103 0.10 -1.50 -7.72
CA PHE A 103 -1.25 -0.97 -7.89
C PHE A 103 -1.85 -0.50 -6.57
N VAL A 104 -1.61 -1.21 -5.46
CA VAL A 104 -2.19 -0.89 -4.15
C VAL A 104 -1.19 -0.11 -3.30
N GLY A 105 -1.15 1.22 -3.49
CA GLY A 105 -0.28 2.12 -2.74
C GLY A 105 1.17 2.15 -3.23
N GLU A 106 1.94 3.02 -2.60
CA GLU A 106 3.36 3.20 -2.92
C GLU A 106 4.20 2.02 -2.38
N SER A 107 5.20 1.60 -3.15
CA SER A 107 6.05 0.46 -2.80
C SER A 107 7.49 0.67 -3.21
N ASN A 108 8.40 0.12 -2.43
CA ASN A 108 9.78 -0.11 -2.86
C ASN A 108 9.87 -1.52 -3.43
N MET A 109 10.55 -1.65 -4.55
CA MET A 109 10.85 -2.93 -5.19
C MET A 109 12.31 -2.95 -5.62
N PHE A 110 13.06 -3.88 -5.08
CA PHE A 110 14.48 -4.05 -5.37
C PHE A 110 14.71 -5.37 -6.07
N PRO A 111 15.51 -5.43 -7.16
CA PRO A 111 15.91 -6.71 -7.70
C PRO A 111 16.67 -7.49 -6.62
N CYS A 112 16.37 -8.75 -6.47
CA CYS A 112 17.02 -9.62 -5.50
C CYS A 112 17.19 -11.04 -6.04
N ARG A 113 18.02 -11.82 -5.34
CA ARG A 113 18.18 -13.26 -5.55
C ARG A 113 18.00 -14.00 -4.24
N VAL A 114 17.34 -15.12 -4.27
CA VAL A 114 17.18 -15.99 -3.11
C VAL A 114 18.46 -16.82 -2.91
N ASP A 115 19.21 -16.57 -1.84
CA ASP A 115 20.45 -17.29 -1.51
C ASP A 115 20.16 -18.61 -0.81
N GLU A 116 19.23 -18.58 0.14
CA GLU A 116 18.79 -19.76 0.91
C GLU A 116 17.29 -19.64 1.18
N ALA A 117 16.53 -20.66 0.83
CA ALA A 117 15.13 -20.80 1.23
C ALA A 117 15.05 -21.51 2.57
N GLY A 118 14.29 -20.97 3.53
CA GLY A 118 14.08 -21.55 4.85
C GLY A 118 12.60 -21.57 5.22
N ASP A 119 12.27 -22.24 6.31
CA ASP A 119 10.94 -22.24 6.88
C ASP A 119 10.67 -20.88 7.55
N GLY A 120 9.96 -20.00 6.83
CA GLY A 120 9.60 -18.66 7.29
C GLY A 120 10.35 -17.53 6.58
N LEU A 121 11.59 -17.24 6.95
CA LEU A 121 12.41 -16.19 6.35
C LEU A 121 13.55 -16.78 5.52
N ALA A 122 13.65 -16.36 4.28
CA ALA A 122 14.74 -16.69 3.37
C ALA A 122 15.85 -15.64 3.46
N ARG A 123 17.09 -16.04 3.18
CA ARG A 123 18.19 -15.11 2.92
C ARG A 123 18.16 -14.67 1.47
N VAL A 124 18.35 -13.39 1.25
CA VAL A 124 18.35 -12.79 -0.09
C VAL A 124 19.52 -11.84 -0.26
N THR A 125 20.04 -11.75 -1.48
CA THR A 125 20.95 -10.68 -1.88
C THR A 125 20.16 -9.61 -2.62
N ILE A 126 20.15 -8.39 -2.11
CA ILE A 126 19.40 -7.24 -2.61
C ILE A 126 20.33 -6.41 -3.49
N ALA A 127 19.89 -6.08 -4.70
CA ALA A 127 20.61 -5.22 -5.67
C ALA A 127 22.08 -5.65 -5.86
N ASP A 128 22.35 -6.95 -5.87
CA ASP A 128 23.66 -7.57 -6.05
C ASP A 128 24.74 -7.23 -5.01
N ALA A 129 24.39 -6.57 -3.90
CA ALA A 129 25.38 -6.10 -2.94
C ALA A 129 25.02 -6.35 -1.48
N THR A 130 23.78 -6.23 -1.07
CA THR A 130 23.39 -6.25 0.34
C THR A 130 22.66 -7.52 0.71
N ARG A 131 23.12 -8.19 1.79
CA ARG A 131 22.42 -9.34 2.34
C ARG A 131 21.26 -8.91 3.20
N GLY A 132 20.12 -9.58 3.03
CA GLY A 132 18.91 -9.36 3.80
C GLY A 132 18.15 -10.64 4.04
N GLN A 133 17.00 -10.49 4.69
CA GLN A 133 16.04 -11.56 4.92
C GLN A 133 14.64 -11.12 4.48
N ALA A 134 13.85 -12.04 3.96
CA ALA A 134 12.50 -11.78 3.50
C ALA A 134 11.63 -13.02 3.54
N ARG A 135 10.31 -12.83 3.55
CA ARG A 135 9.36 -13.90 3.26
C ARG A 135 9.39 -14.23 1.76
N LEU A 136 9.12 -15.48 1.42
CA LEU A 136 8.97 -15.92 0.02
C LEU A 136 7.50 -16.03 -0.36
N SER A 137 7.21 -15.77 -1.62
CA SER A 137 5.89 -15.98 -2.24
C SER A 137 5.93 -17.12 -3.27
N GLY A 138 6.75 -18.16 -3.02
CA GLY A 138 6.87 -19.31 -3.88
C GLY A 138 8.24 -19.53 -4.54
N GLN A 139 9.19 -18.58 -4.38
CA GLN A 139 10.52 -18.67 -4.99
C GLN A 139 11.38 -19.75 -4.29
N ALA A 140 12.23 -20.42 -5.08
CA ALA A 140 13.23 -21.37 -4.60
C ALA A 140 14.63 -20.76 -4.50
N LYS A 141 15.56 -21.48 -3.90
CA LYS A 141 16.97 -21.09 -3.86
C LYS A 141 17.53 -20.88 -5.26
N GLY A 142 18.17 -19.75 -5.49
CA GLY A 142 18.78 -19.34 -6.75
C GLY A 142 17.86 -18.52 -7.66
N ASP A 143 16.57 -18.48 -7.37
CA ASP A 143 15.61 -17.73 -8.19
C ASP A 143 15.85 -16.23 -8.07
N PRO A 144 15.73 -15.49 -9.18
CA PRO A 144 15.63 -14.05 -9.16
C PRO A 144 14.22 -13.66 -8.67
N GLY A 145 14.10 -12.46 -8.11
CA GLY A 145 12.82 -11.92 -7.69
C GLY A 145 12.93 -10.43 -7.38
N TRP A 146 11.84 -9.89 -6.86
CA TRP A 146 11.77 -8.50 -6.43
C TRP A 146 11.42 -8.44 -4.95
N LEU A 147 12.34 -7.92 -4.15
CA LEU A 147 12.06 -7.65 -2.75
C LEU A 147 11.12 -6.45 -2.67
N PHE A 148 9.94 -6.70 -2.14
CA PHE A 148 8.92 -5.69 -1.90
C PHE A 148 8.92 -5.27 -0.44
N VAL A 149 8.85 -3.96 -0.19
CA VAL A 149 8.64 -3.37 1.15
C VAL A 149 7.92 -2.03 1.06
N ARG A 150 6.99 -1.77 1.97
CA ARG A 150 6.26 -0.49 2.02
C ARG A 150 7.15 0.64 2.57
N PRO A 151 7.03 1.89 2.05
CA PRO A 151 7.82 3.03 2.52
C PRO A 151 7.69 3.34 4.01
N GLU A 152 6.52 3.09 4.61
CA GLU A 152 6.22 3.29 6.03
C GLU A 152 6.78 2.20 6.95
N HIS A 153 7.20 1.06 6.39
CA HIS A 153 7.86 -0.01 7.14
C HIS A 153 9.37 0.17 7.23
N ILE A 154 9.91 1.19 6.57
CA ILE A 154 11.33 1.50 6.57
C ILE A 154 11.59 2.65 7.54
N ASP A 155 12.39 2.38 8.57
CA ASP A 155 12.91 3.41 9.46
C ASP A 155 14.12 4.11 8.81
N ILE A 156 14.26 5.41 9.09
CA ILE A 156 15.38 6.25 8.67
C ILE A 156 16.03 6.89 9.90
N ASP A 157 17.33 6.67 10.06
CA ASP A 157 18.11 7.16 11.20
C ASP A 157 19.47 7.71 10.78
N ALA A 158 20.16 8.39 11.71
CA ALA A 158 21.55 8.77 11.51
C ALA A 158 22.41 7.52 11.26
N PRO A 159 23.59 7.68 10.58
CA PRO A 159 24.46 6.55 10.29
C PRO A 159 24.74 5.71 11.52
N ALA A 160 24.40 4.43 11.48
CA ALA A 160 24.60 3.48 12.56
C ALA A 160 25.04 2.13 12.00
N ALA A 161 25.70 1.33 12.83
CA ALA A 161 25.98 -0.07 12.50
C ALA A 161 24.67 -0.86 12.41
N ALA A 162 24.64 -1.89 11.55
CA ALA A 162 23.51 -2.80 11.44
C ALA A 162 23.17 -3.39 12.82
N THR A 163 21.93 -3.21 13.25
CA THR A 163 21.42 -3.77 14.50
C THR A 163 20.78 -5.13 14.23
N GLY A 164 21.14 -6.10 15.05
CA GLY A 164 20.87 -7.53 14.85
C GLY A 164 19.48 -7.89 14.37
N GLY A 165 19.42 -8.68 13.31
CA GLY A 165 18.20 -9.29 12.78
C GLY A 165 17.37 -8.44 11.82
N ARG A 166 17.61 -7.13 11.71
CA ARG A 166 16.89 -6.24 10.75
C ARG A 166 17.66 -6.12 9.42
N ASN A 167 16.92 -5.96 8.35
CA ASN A 167 17.49 -5.56 7.07
C ASN A 167 18.03 -4.13 7.17
N THR A 168 19.18 -3.85 6.54
CA THR A 168 19.85 -2.56 6.67
C THR A 168 20.40 -2.12 5.32
N LEU A 169 20.20 -0.86 4.95
CA LEU A 169 20.82 -0.20 3.82
C LEU A 169 21.40 1.16 4.27
N SER A 170 22.62 1.47 3.84
CA SER A 170 23.18 2.80 4.01
C SER A 170 22.97 3.61 2.74
N GLY A 171 22.67 4.90 2.89
CA GLY A 171 22.41 5.77 1.76
C GLY A 171 22.52 7.25 2.08
N GLU A 172 22.23 8.06 1.08
CA GLU A 172 22.21 9.51 1.15
C GLU A 172 20.82 10.02 0.76
N VAL A 173 20.27 10.95 1.52
CA VAL A 173 18.97 11.57 1.24
C VAL A 173 19.07 12.42 -0.02
N GLU A 174 18.32 12.07 -1.06
CA GLU A 174 18.19 12.87 -2.29
C GLU A 174 17.12 13.95 -2.14
N THR A 175 15.98 13.59 -1.58
CA THR A 175 14.88 14.54 -1.35
C THR A 175 14.22 14.32 0.01
N ALA A 176 13.76 15.42 0.61
CA ALA A 176 12.98 15.40 1.84
C ALA A 176 11.79 16.35 1.70
N LEU A 177 10.58 15.79 1.69
CA LEU A 177 9.32 16.53 1.55
C LEU A 177 8.55 16.50 2.87
N PHE A 178 8.21 17.67 3.37
CA PHE A 178 7.36 17.81 4.56
C PHE A 178 5.88 17.90 4.15
N LEU A 179 5.07 16.96 4.59
CA LEU A 179 3.65 16.83 4.26
C LEU A 179 2.72 17.04 5.48
N GLY A 180 3.17 17.80 6.46
CA GLY A 180 2.43 18.06 7.70
C GLY A 180 2.64 16.95 8.72
N GLU A 181 1.72 16.00 8.83
CA GLU A 181 1.81 14.88 9.78
C GLU A 181 2.91 13.87 9.47
N MET A 182 3.37 13.81 8.24
CA MET A 182 4.44 12.92 7.79
C MET A 182 5.50 13.64 6.97
N SER A 183 6.67 13.05 6.89
CA SER A 183 7.74 13.40 5.95
C SER A 183 7.98 12.24 5.01
N ARG A 184 8.22 12.55 3.74
CA ARG A 184 8.61 11.60 2.71
C ARG A 184 10.05 11.88 2.31
N TYR A 185 10.85 10.83 2.31
CA TYR A 185 12.24 10.88 1.88
C TYR A 185 12.43 9.99 0.66
N THR A 186 13.33 10.42 -0.22
CA THR A 186 13.93 9.55 -1.24
C THR A 186 15.41 9.42 -0.89
N VAL A 187 15.87 8.20 -0.70
CA VAL A 187 17.25 7.89 -0.27
C VAL A 187 17.94 7.05 -1.33
N ARG A 188 19.11 7.50 -1.81
CA ARG A 188 19.92 6.72 -2.74
C ARG A 188 20.81 5.75 -1.96
N CYS A 189 20.60 4.45 -2.20
CA CYS A 189 21.36 3.37 -1.60
C CYS A 189 22.08 2.58 -2.71
N GLY A 190 23.30 3.01 -3.07
CA GLY A 190 24.00 2.45 -4.21
C GLY A 190 23.21 2.62 -5.53
N PRO A 191 22.87 1.52 -6.23
CA PRO A 191 22.14 1.58 -7.49
C PRO A 191 20.62 1.77 -7.33
N VAL A 192 20.09 1.70 -6.12
CA VAL A 192 18.65 1.77 -5.87
C VAL A 192 18.24 3.05 -5.17
N SER A 193 17.05 3.54 -5.48
CA SER A 193 16.41 4.66 -4.81
C SER A 193 15.26 4.12 -3.94
N VAL A 194 15.27 4.52 -2.67
CA VAL A 194 14.36 4.01 -1.63
C VAL A 194 13.44 5.13 -1.16
N ALA A 195 12.14 4.93 -1.29
CA ALA A 195 11.13 5.80 -0.71
C ALA A 195 10.90 5.43 0.77
N VAL A 196 10.89 6.43 1.65
CA VAL A 196 10.61 6.26 3.07
C VAL A 196 9.53 7.24 3.50
N LYS A 197 8.53 6.76 4.24
CA LYS A 197 7.52 7.59 4.89
C LYS A 197 7.69 7.52 6.40
N ARG A 198 7.83 8.66 7.03
CA ARG A 198 8.01 8.77 8.47
C ARG A 198 7.00 9.73 9.06
N GLN A 199 6.33 9.32 10.14
CA GLN A 199 5.47 10.21 10.90
C GLN A 199 6.29 11.30 11.61
N ASN A 200 5.84 12.55 11.52
CA ASN A 200 6.51 13.68 12.15
C ASN A 200 6.17 13.73 13.65
N GLN A 201 7.15 13.39 14.47
CA GLN A 201 7.04 13.40 15.95
C GLN A 201 7.93 14.49 16.59
N GLY A 202 8.21 15.58 15.88
CA GLY A 202 9.12 16.63 16.34
C GLY A 202 10.60 16.23 16.38
N ARG A 203 10.95 15.05 15.87
CA ARG A 203 12.32 14.52 15.86
C ARG A 203 13.08 14.93 14.60
N ASN A 204 14.40 14.69 14.63
CA ASN A 204 15.36 15.05 13.60
C ASN A 204 14.86 14.83 12.19
N ARG A 205 14.94 15.89 11.38
CA ARG A 205 14.77 15.82 9.94
C ARG A 205 16.12 15.56 9.31
N PHE A 206 16.11 14.80 8.22
CA PHE A 206 17.30 14.54 7.41
C PHE A 206 17.19 15.38 6.13
N PRO A 207 17.89 16.51 6.01
CA PRO A 207 17.91 17.29 4.78
C PRO A 207 18.59 16.51 3.64
N ALA A 208 18.38 16.96 2.39
CA ALA A 208 19.09 16.41 1.25
C ALA A 208 20.63 16.50 1.47
N GLY A 209 21.34 15.47 1.05
CA GLY A 209 22.77 15.28 1.30
C GLY A 209 23.13 14.64 2.64
N SER A 210 22.13 14.36 3.51
CA SER A 210 22.42 13.66 4.77
C SER A 210 22.74 12.20 4.52
N ALA A 211 23.83 11.70 5.08
CA ALA A 211 24.08 10.27 5.19
C ALA A 211 23.11 9.66 6.22
N VAL A 212 22.50 8.53 5.89
CA VAL A 212 21.49 7.86 6.71
C VAL A 212 21.63 6.35 6.64
N THR A 213 21.05 5.68 7.64
CA THR A 213 20.84 4.24 7.66
C THR A 213 19.34 3.96 7.61
N LEU A 214 18.93 3.12 6.66
CA LEU A 214 17.57 2.60 6.53
C LEU A 214 17.51 1.20 7.15
N THR A 215 16.48 0.94 7.93
CA THR A 215 16.26 -0.39 8.53
C THR A 215 14.80 -0.81 8.43
N TRP A 216 14.56 -2.11 8.26
CA TRP A 216 13.19 -2.68 8.31
C TRP A 216 13.23 -4.13 8.77
N ASP A 217 12.13 -4.58 9.33
CA ASP A 217 12.00 -5.96 9.79
C ASP A 217 11.79 -6.91 8.60
N PRO A 218 12.46 -8.08 8.61
CA PRO A 218 12.30 -9.10 7.56
C PRO A 218 10.85 -9.56 7.35
N GLU A 219 10.05 -9.54 8.40
CA GLU A 219 8.62 -9.89 8.34
C GLU A 219 7.78 -8.89 7.52
N ASN A 220 8.28 -7.66 7.35
CA ASN A 220 7.61 -6.59 6.63
C ASN A 220 7.98 -6.53 5.15
N CYS A 221 8.72 -7.52 4.65
CA CYS A 221 9.06 -7.60 3.24
C CYS A 221 8.84 -9.01 2.67
N VAL A 222 8.58 -9.09 1.37
CA VAL A 222 8.34 -10.34 0.67
C VAL A 222 9.02 -10.32 -0.71
N VAL A 223 9.53 -11.46 -1.15
CA VAL A 223 10.02 -11.63 -2.53
C VAL A 223 8.83 -11.95 -3.42
N LEU A 224 8.68 -11.18 -4.48
CA LEU A 224 7.67 -11.34 -5.54
C LEU A 224 8.35 -11.74 -6.86
N ASP A 225 7.56 -12.34 -7.76
CA ASP A 225 7.99 -12.71 -9.12
C ASP A 225 8.22 -11.48 -10.01
#